data_2e1291680529b1908227dbaf3820745c
#
_entry.id   2e1291680529b1908227dbaf3820745c
#
_cell.length_a   1.000
_cell.length_b   1.000
_cell.length_c   1.000
_cell.angle_alpha   90.00
_cell.angle_beta   90.00
_cell.angle_gamma   90.00
#
_symmetry.space_group_name_H-M   'P 1'
#
loop_
_entity.id
_entity.type
_entity.pdbx_description
1 polymer ?
#
loop_
_entity_poly.entity_id
_entity_poly.type
_entity_poly.pdbx_seq_one_letter_code
_entity_poly.pdbx_strand_id
1 'polypeptide(L)'
;MDKNRDKVNKLYEGWMKGAAEINSSEANKRKAAKILSQNFDGIPEEAALKAINNVRLCTHGDNLNFFGMNPDYKGVTGENLYNRMTLTYQQLGYIEGKVPNWRLAINTESIKAATALNNAPGQAAEGQKEFTVASEEAKTRSAVATKRLSISFRSGEFQLDENAKYIIDKEFV
;
A
#
# COMPACT_ATOMS: atom_id res chain seq x y z
N MET A 1 -4.67 5.55 -25.44
CA MET A 1 -4.60 4.22 -24.81
C MET A 1 -5.34 3.14 -25.62
N ASP A 2 -6.47 3.42 -26.22
CA ASP A 2 -7.31 2.38 -26.87
C ASP A 2 -6.64 1.61 -28.00
N LYS A 3 -5.84 2.24 -28.83
CA LYS A 3 -5.09 1.59 -29.93
C LYS A 3 -4.00 0.59 -29.44
N ASN A 4 -3.61 0.61 -28.18
CA ASN A 4 -2.54 -0.21 -27.61
C ASN A 4 -2.99 -0.96 -26.35
N ARG A 5 -4.28 -1.13 -26.13
CA ARG A 5 -4.84 -1.73 -24.93
C ARG A 5 -4.23 -3.10 -24.59
N ASP A 6 -4.12 -3.99 -25.57
CA ASP A 6 -3.53 -5.31 -25.36
C ASP A 6 -2.07 -5.23 -24.91
N LYS A 7 -1.31 -4.28 -25.44
CA LYS A 7 0.08 -4.07 -24.99
C LYS A 7 0.13 -3.58 -23.54
N VAL A 8 -0.76 -2.67 -23.16
CA VAL A 8 -0.84 -2.15 -21.78
C VAL A 8 -1.27 -3.26 -20.82
N ASN A 9 -2.24 -4.08 -21.20
CA ASN A 9 -2.67 -5.22 -20.38
C ASN A 9 -1.52 -6.22 -20.17
N LYS A 10 -0.80 -6.59 -21.24
CA LYS A 10 0.36 -7.48 -21.15
C LYS A 10 1.51 -6.86 -20.31
N LEU A 11 1.72 -5.56 -20.44
CA LEU A 11 2.70 -4.86 -19.61
C LEU A 11 2.32 -4.94 -18.12
N TYR A 12 1.05 -4.69 -17.78
CA TYR A 12 0.56 -4.82 -16.42
C TYR A 12 0.75 -6.24 -15.86
N GLU A 13 0.35 -7.27 -16.63
CA GLU A 13 0.53 -8.67 -16.22
C GLU A 13 2.01 -9.01 -16.01
N GLY A 14 2.88 -8.60 -16.92
CA GLY A 14 4.32 -8.82 -16.81
C GLY A 14 4.91 -8.14 -15.58
N TRP A 15 4.49 -6.90 -15.31
CA TRP A 15 4.90 -6.15 -14.13
C TRP A 15 4.50 -6.86 -12.82
N MET A 16 3.25 -7.30 -12.71
CA MET A 16 2.77 -7.99 -11.52
C MET A 16 3.46 -9.35 -11.32
N LYS A 17 3.73 -10.09 -12.39
CA LYS A 17 4.50 -11.33 -12.34
C LYS A 17 5.93 -11.08 -11.86
N GLY A 18 6.59 -10.05 -12.40
CA GLY A 18 7.94 -9.65 -11.97
C GLY A 18 7.99 -9.23 -10.51
N ALA A 19 7.00 -8.45 -10.04
CA ALA A 19 6.90 -8.07 -8.64
C ALA A 19 6.75 -9.28 -7.72
N ALA A 20 5.89 -10.23 -8.07
CA ALA A 20 5.72 -11.47 -7.31
C ALA A 20 6.99 -12.33 -7.31
N GLU A 21 7.69 -12.42 -8.44
CA GLU A 21 8.98 -13.13 -8.54
C GLU A 21 10.02 -12.52 -7.59
N ILE A 22 10.17 -11.20 -7.60
CA ILE A 22 11.12 -10.48 -6.71
C ILE A 22 10.76 -10.71 -5.25
N ASN A 23 9.48 -10.60 -4.89
CA ASN A 23 9.02 -10.81 -3.51
C ASN A 23 9.21 -12.26 -3.02
N SER A 24 9.36 -13.24 -3.92
CA SER A 24 9.30 -14.67 -3.58
C SER A 24 10.55 -15.22 -2.91
N SER A 25 11.72 -14.64 -3.14
CA SER A 25 12.98 -15.13 -2.56
C SER A 25 14.11 -14.11 -2.56
N GLU A 26 15.06 -14.28 -1.64
CA GLU A 26 16.28 -13.48 -1.59
C GLU A 26 17.13 -13.62 -2.86
N ALA A 27 17.15 -14.80 -3.47
CA ALA A 27 17.86 -15.04 -4.72
C ALA A 27 17.28 -14.19 -5.87
N ASN A 28 15.96 -14.07 -5.95
CA ASN A 28 15.30 -13.24 -6.94
C ASN A 28 15.51 -11.75 -6.69
N LYS A 29 15.57 -11.32 -5.44
CA LYS A 29 15.93 -9.94 -5.08
C LYS A 29 17.35 -9.60 -5.53
N ARG A 30 18.32 -10.51 -5.32
CA ARG A 30 19.69 -10.34 -5.80
C ARG A 30 19.77 -10.24 -7.33
N LYS A 31 19.04 -11.11 -8.03
CA LYS A 31 18.91 -11.04 -9.50
C LYS A 31 18.36 -9.68 -9.95
N ALA A 32 17.33 -9.17 -9.29
CA ALA A 32 16.76 -7.85 -9.58
C ALA A 32 17.76 -6.72 -9.28
N ALA A 33 18.49 -6.80 -8.16
CA ALA A 33 19.53 -5.82 -7.80
C ALA A 33 20.63 -5.76 -8.84
N LYS A 34 21.07 -6.92 -9.34
CA LYS A 34 22.06 -7.00 -10.43
C LYS A 34 21.54 -6.35 -11.72
N ILE A 35 20.29 -6.61 -12.10
CA ILE A 35 19.68 -5.98 -13.28
C ILE A 35 19.63 -4.45 -13.10
N LEU A 36 19.25 -3.96 -11.92
CA LEU A 36 19.23 -2.52 -11.64
C LEU A 36 20.63 -1.90 -11.76
N SER A 37 21.64 -2.51 -11.15
CA SER A 37 23.02 -1.99 -11.21
C SER A 37 23.61 -1.97 -12.62
N GLN A 38 23.18 -2.88 -13.48
CA GLN A 38 23.61 -2.94 -14.87
C GLN A 38 22.93 -1.93 -15.80
N ASN A 39 21.76 -1.45 -15.44
CA ASN A 39 20.94 -0.57 -16.28
C ASN A 39 20.85 0.87 -15.76
N PHE A 40 21.33 1.12 -14.55
CA PHE A 40 21.33 2.46 -13.94
C PHE A 40 22.74 2.79 -13.45
N ASP A 41 23.36 3.76 -14.09
CA ASP A 41 24.68 4.23 -13.72
C ASP A 41 24.72 4.74 -12.26
N GLY A 42 25.80 4.41 -11.57
CA GLY A 42 26.03 4.90 -10.21
C GLY A 42 25.29 4.16 -9.10
N ILE A 43 24.56 3.08 -9.40
CA ILE A 43 23.90 2.24 -8.39
C ILE A 43 24.66 0.93 -8.22
N PRO A 44 25.46 0.74 -7.15
CA PRO A 44 26.09 -0.54 -6.84
C PRO A 44 25.05 -1.64 -6.55
N GLU A 45 25.33 -2.89 -6.91
CA GLU A 45 24.42 -4.02 -6.69
C GLU A 45 23.97 -4.15 -5.22
N GLU A 46 24.89 -3.97 -4.26
CA GLU A 46 24.57 -4.03 -2.83
C GLU A 46 23.64 -2.90 -2.37
N ALA A 47 23.77 -1.70 -2.94
CA ALA A 47 22.86 -0.59 -2.65
C ALA A 47 21.46 -0.88 -3.22
N ALA A 48 21.38 -1.41 -4.44
CA ALA A 48 20.12 -1.84 -5.07
C ALA A 48 19.44 -2.95 -4.25
N LEU A 49 20.21 -3.96 -3.80
CA LEU A 49 19.68 -5.03 -2.96
C LEU A 49 19.15 -4.52 -1.63
N LYS A 50 19.88 -3.61 -0.98
CA LYS A 50 19.44 -2.98 0.26
C LYS A 50 18.14 -2.20 0.07
N ALA A 51 18.00 -1.46 -1.04
CA ALA A 51 16.79 -0.74 -1.38
C ALA A 51 15.60 -1.70 -1.61
N ILE A 52 15.81 -2.80 -2.37
CA ILE A 52 14.78 -3.82 -2.60
C ILE A 52 14.34 -4.48 -1.29
N ASN A 53 15.25 -4.73 -0.35
CA ASN A 53 14.92 -5.35 0.93
C ASN A 53 14.14 -4.42 1.87
N ASN A 54 14.17 -3.11 1.64
CA ASN A 54 13.43 -2.13 2.42
C ASN A 54 12.01 -1.88 1.90
N VAL A 55 11.61 -2.49 0.78
CA VAL A 55 10.29 -2.33 0.18
C VAL A 55 9.65 -3.68 -0.09
N ARG A 56 8.33 -3.70 -0.08
CA ARG A 56 7.54 -4.78 -0.64
C ARG A 56 6.88 -4.27 -1.92
N LEU A 57 7.11 -4.96 -3.03
CA LEU A 57 6.45 -4.62 -4.29
C LEU A 57 4.99 -5.01 -4.23
N CYS A 58 4.11 -4.10 -4.65
CA CYS A 58 2.68 -4.35 -4.71
C CYS A 58 2.35 -5.49 -5.67
N THR A 59 1.39 -6.31 -5.28
CA THR A 59 0.88 -7.44 -6.05
C THR A 59 -0.44 -7.10 -6.74
N HIS A 60 -0.94 -8.01 -7.57
CA HIS A 60 -2.27 -7.85 -8.15
C HIS A 60 -3.37 -7.78 -7.09
N GLY A 61 -3.30 -8.60 -6.03
CA GLY A 61 -4.23 -8.54 -4.90
C GLY A 61 -4.23 -7.22 -4.16
N ASP A 62 -3.06 -6.60 -3.99
CA ASP A 62 -2.98 -5.24 -3.42
C ASP A 62 -3.69 -4.22 -4.30
N ASN A 63 -3.55 -4.32 -5.62
CA ASN A 63 -4.25 -3.46 -6.55
C ASN A 63 -5.77 -3.67 -6.51
N LEU A 64 -6.25 -4.92 -6.43
CA LEU A 64 -7.68 -5.19 -6.26
C LEU A 64 -8.24 -4.53 -5.00
N ASN A 65 -7.51 -4.58 -3.90
CA ASN A 65 -7.89 -3.92 -2.66
C ASN A 65 -7.86 -2.39 -2.79
N PHE A 66 -6.75 -1.85 -3.27
CA PHE A 66 -6.54 -0.40 -3.38
C PHE A 66 -7.57 0.27 -4.31
N PHE A 67 -7.86 -0.35 -5.45
CA PHE A 67 -8.82 0.19 -6.40
C PHE A 67 -10.29 -0.18 -6.12
N GLY A 68 -10.57 -0.77 -4.94
CA GLY A 68 -11.92 -1.06 -4.49
C GLY A 68 -12.63 -2.16 -5.28
N MET A 69 -11.87 -3.11 -5.84
CA MET A 69 -12.39 -4.24 -6.60
C MET A 69 -12.66 -5.47 -5.74
N ASN A 70 -12.11 -5.51 -4.54
CA ASN A 70 -12.38 -6.55 -3.55
C ASN A 70 -13.43 -6.03 -2.56
N PRO A 71 -14.69 -6.51 -2.62
CA PRO A 71 -15.76 -6.04 -1.74
C PRO A 71 -15.56 -6.44 -0.26
N ASP A 72 -14.74 -7.46 -0.02
CA ASP A 72 -14.46 -7.95 1.33
C ASP A 72 -13.33 -7.19 2.03
N TYR A 73 -12.62 -6.34 1.28
CA TYR A 73 -11.54 -5.53 1.85
C TYR A 73 -12.11 -4.40 2.69
N LYS A 74 -11.70 -4.34 3.96
CA LYS A 74 -12.13 -3.34 4.95
C LYS A 74 -11.08 -2.26 5.25
N GLY A 75 -9.93 -2.33 4.60
CA GLY A 75 -8.86 -1.34 4.75
C GLY A 75 -9.09 -0.07 3.94
N VAL A 76 -8.10 0.81 3.96
CA VAL A 76 -8.13 2.09 3.23
C VAL A 76 -7.95 1.86 1.74
N THR A 77 -8.93 2.28 0.94
CA THR A 77 -8.85 2.24 -0.52
C THR A 77 -8.22 3.51 -1.09
N GLY A 78 -7.81 3.46 -2.35
CA GLY A 78 -7.32 4.62 -3.09
C GLY A 78 -8.34 5.75 -3.14
N GLU A 79 -9.63 5.43 -3.25
CA GLU A 79 -10.71 6.43 -3.23
C GLU A 79 -10.79 7.15 -1.87
N ASN A 80 -10.72 6.40 -0.77
CA ASN A 80 -10.69 7.00 0.57
C ASN A 80 -9.47 7.92 0.73
N LEU A 81 -8.30 7.44 0.32
CA LEU A 81 -7.06 8.22 0.39
C LEU A 81 -7.13 9.48 -0.49
N TYR A 82 -7.57 9.34 -1.74
CA TYR A 82 -7.74 10.46 -2.67
C TYR A 82 -8.65 11.55 -2.12
N ASN A 83 -9.82 11.17 -1.60
CA ASN A 83 -10.78 12.12 -1.05
C ASN A 83 -10.20 12.84 0.19
N ARG A 84 -9.53 12.11 1.06
CA ARG A 84 -8.89 12.65 2.26
C ARG A 84 -7.76 13.61 1.92
N MET A 85 -6.86 13.21 1.03
CA MET A 85 -5.76 14.05 0.55
C MET A 85 -6.28 15.31 -0.15
N THR A 86 -7.31 15.18 -0.97
CA THR A 86 -7.97 16.32 -1.62
C THR A 86 -8.43 17.35 -0.60
N LEU A 87 -9.17 16.93 0.42
CA LEU A 87 -9.66 17.83 1.47
C LEU A 87 -8.50 18.50 2.21
N THR A 88 -7.47 17.73 2.57
CA THR A 88 -6.28 18.26 3.26
C THR A 88 -5.56 19.31 2.41
N TYR A 89 -5.31 19.01 1.13
CA TYR A 89 -4.62 19.95 0.25
C TYR A 89 -5.44 21.19 -0.09
N GLN A 90 -6.77 21.08 -0.15
CA GLN A 90 -7.64 22.24 -0.27
C GLN A 90 -7.58 23.12 0.99
N GLN A 91 -7.61 22.52 2.18
CA GLN A 91 -7.47 23.25 3.46
C GLN A 91 -6.12 23.98 3.59
N LEU A 92 -5.05 23.38 3.05
CA LEU A 92 -3.72 23.97 3.02
C LEU A 92 -3.52 25.00 1.88
N GLY A 93 -4.53 25.22 1.04
CA GLY A 93 -4.44 26.14 -0.10
C GLY A 93 -3.59 25.66 -1.28
N TYR A 94 -3.21 24.38 -1.32
CA TYR A 94 -2.44 23.82 -2.44
C TYR A 94 -3.30 23.43 -3.64
N ILE A 95 -4.58 23.25 -3.43
CA ILE A 95 -5.54 22.94 -4.48
C ILE A 95 -6.66 23.98 -4.44
N GLU A 96 -6.85 24.70 -5.53
CA GLU A 96 -7.94 25.62 -5.73
C GLU A 96 -9.00 25.01 -6.65
N GLY A 97 -10.29 25.27 -6.36
CA GLY A 97 -11.40 24.85 -7.18
C GLY A 97 -11.84 23.40 -6.99
N LYS A 98 -12.59 22.89 -7.99
CA LYS A 98 -13.24 21.57 -7.95
C LYS A 98 -12.26 20.48 -8.43
N VAL A 99 -12.05 19.48 -7.58
CA VAL A 99 -11.26 18.29 -7.92
C VAL A 99 -12.15 17.25 -8.62
N PRO A 100 -11.65 16.54 -9.66
CA PRO A 100 -12.38 15.46 -10.31
C PRO A 100 -12.77 14.35 -9.32
N ASN A 101 -13.87 13.67 -9.59
CA ASN A 101 -14.19 12.45 -8.85
C ASN A 101 -13.12 11.37 -9.10
N TRP A 102 -12.83 10.56 -8.09
CA TRP A 102 -11.88 9.45 -8.16
C TRP A 102 -12.04 8.58 -9.41
N ARG A 103 -13.28 8.24 -9.75
CA ARG A 103 -13.59 7.40 -10.93
C ARG A 103 -13.20 8.05 -12.27
N LEU A 104 -13.08 9.36 -12.33
CA LEU A 104 -12.61 10.08 -13.51
C LEU A 104 -11.08 10.23 -13.53
N ALA A 105 -10.44 10.09 -12.38
CA ALA A 105 -9.00 10.23 -12.24
C ALA A 105 -8.23 8.93 -12.50
N ILE A 106 -8.91 7.77 -12.47
CA ILE A 106 -8.28 6.45 -12.60
C ILE A 106 -8.76 5.68 -13.82
N ASN A 107 -7.92 4.70 -14.24
CA ASN A 107 -8.30 3.69 -15.22
C ASN A 107 -7.91 2.31 -14.67
N THR A 108 -8.90 1.45 -14.46
CA THR A 108 -8.75 0.12 -13.85
C THR A 108 -8.89 -1.02 -14.84
N GLU A 109 -8.96 -0.73 -16.14
CA GLU A 109 -9.27 -1.76 -17.15
C GLU A 109 -8.20 -2.83 -17.27
N SER A 110 -6.91 -2.46 -17.16
CA SER A 110 -5.83 -3.46 -17.19
C SER A 110 -5.83 -4.37 -15.96
N ILE A 111 -6.23 -3.84 -14.79
CA ILE A 111 -6.40 -4.66 -13.58
C ILE A 111 -7.54 -5.67 -13.80
N LYS A 112 -8.68 -5.21 -14.32
CA LYS A 112 -9.85 -6.07 -14.62
C LYS A 112 -9.54 -7.13 -15.67
N ALA A 113 -8.74 -6.78 -16.67
CA ALA A 113 -8.38 -7.69 -17.76
C ALA A 113 -7.41 -8.80 -17.31
N ALA A 114 -6.63 -8.58 -16.26
CA ALA A 114 -5.59 -9.49 -15.77
C ALA A 114 -6.15 -10.66 -14.93
N THR A 115 -7.23 -11.29 -15.36
CA THR A 115 -7.92 -12.37 -14.62
C THR A 115 -7.03 -13.58 -14.35
N ALA A 116 -6.02 -13.83 -15.18
CA ALA A 116 -5.04 -14.89 -14.98
C ALA A 116 -4.17 -14.68 -13.71
N LEU A 117 -4.14 -13.49 -13.16
CA LEU A 117 -3.43 -13.18 -11.91
C LEU A 117 -4.28 -13.43 -10.67
N ASN A 118 -5.61 -13.57 -10.81
CA ASN A 118 -6.48 -13.88 -9.70
C ASN A 118 -6.07 -15.21 -9.07
N ASN A 119 -5.77 -15.19 -7.77
CA ASN A 119 -5.29 -16.37 -7.01
C ASN A 119 -3.98 -17.01 -7.54
N ALA A 120 -3.26 -16.35 -8.45
CA ALA A 120 -1.97 -16.84 -8.89
C ALA A 120 -0.92 -16.77 -7.76
N PRO A 121 0.06 -17.69 -7.74
CA PRO A 121 1.10 -17.69 -6.71
C PRO A 121 1.81 -16.33 -6.59
N GLY A 122 1.97 -15.86 -5.36
CA GLY A 122 2.63 -14.58 -5.07
C GLY A 122 1.80 -13.33 -5.37
N GLN A 123 0.55 -13.46 -5.82
CA GLN A 123 -0.34 -12.32 -6.14
C GLN A 123 -1.31 -11.97 -5.01
N ALA A 124 -1.22 -12.63 -3.85
CA ALA A 124 -2.05 -12.31 -2.69
C ALA A 124 -1.76 -10.91 -2.15
N ALA A 125 -2.80 -10.22 -1.69
CA ALA A 125 -2.68 -8.93 -1.02
C ALA A 125 -1.98 -9.06 0.34
N GLU A 126 -1.28 -7.98 0.74
CA GLU A 126 -0.60 -7.95 2.04
C GLU A 126 -1.57 -8.01 3.22
N GLY A 127 -2.73 -7.37 3.12
CA GLY A 127 -3.76 -7.36 4.16
C GLY A 127 -4.37 -8.72 4.49
N GLN A 128 -3.97 -9.79 3.78
CA GLN A 128 -4.33 -11.17 4.12
C GLN A 128 -3.36 -11.83 5.11
N LYS A 129 -2.30 -11.13 5.51
CA LYS A 129 -1.41 -11.62 6.57
C LYS A 129 -2.09 -11.52 7.92
N GLU A 130 -1.96 -12.57 8.72
CA GLU A 130 -2.37 -12.54 10.11
C GLU A 130 -1.58 -11.47 10.88
N PHE A 131 -2.26 -10.81 11.80
CA PHE A 131 -1.61 -9.87 12.72
C PHE A 131 -0.60 -10.62 13.59
N THR A 132 0.66 -10.24 13.49
CA THR A 132 1.71 -10.79 14.35
C THR A 132 2.00 -9.80 15.48
N VAL A 133 1.85 -10.24 16.71
CA VAL A 133 2.18 -9.41 17.88
C VAL A 133 3.65 -9.02 17.80
N ALA A 134 3.95 -7.76 18.13
CA ALA A 134 5.31 -7.25 18.13
C ALA A 134 6.22 -8.12 19.05
N SER A 135 7.41 -8.46 18.55
CA SER A 135 8.41 -9.18 19.35
C SER A 135 8.83 -8.37 20.58
N GLU A 136 9.33 -9.01 21.61
CA GLU A 136 9.85 -8.31 22.79
C GLU A 136 10.97 -7.33 22.44
N GLU A 137 11.82 -7.71 21.48
CA GLU A 137 12.85 -6.80 20.94
C GLU A 137 12.25 -5.56 20.27
N ALA A 138 11.17 -5.72 19.51
CA ALA A 138 10.48 -4.58 18.87
C ALA A 138 9.85 -3.63 19.90
N LYS A 139 9.36 -4.16 21.02
CA LYS A 139 8.78 -3.37 22.12
C LYS A 139 9.81 -2.54 22.87
N THR A 140 11.08 -2.95 22.87
CA THR A 140 12.19 -2.25 23.56
C THR A 140 12.83 -1.16 22.70
N ARG A 141 12.53 -1.10 21.40
CA ARG A 141 13.07 -0.08 20.50
C ARG A 141 12.56 1.32 20.88
N SER A 142 13.46 2.30 20.83
CA SER A 142 13.07 3.71 21.00
C SER A 142 12.08 4.12 19.92
N ALA A 143 11.01 4.80 20.32
CA ALA A 143 10.06 5.36 19.38
C ALA A 143 10.70 6.49 18.57
N VAL A 144 10.41 6.54 17.27
CA VAL A 144 10.84 7.63 16.37
C VAL A 144 10.07 8.92 16.70
N ALA A 145 8.81 8.79 17.13
CA ALA A 145 7.98 9.87 17.63
C ALA A 145 7.03 9.33 18.71
N THR A 146 6.76 10.13 19.71
CA THR A 146 5.80 9.80 20.76
C THR A 146 4.80 10.93 20.90
N LYS A 147 3.51 10.59 20.94
CA LYS A 147 2.43 11.52 21.28
C LYS A 147 1.71 11.01 22.51
N ARG A 148 1.60 11.85 23.52
CA ARG A 148 0.82 11.50 24.72
C ARG A 148 -0.65 11.72 24.44
N LEU A 149 -1.46 10.69 24.69
CA LEU A 149 -2.91 10.76 24.65
C LEU A 149 -3.46 10.42 26.03
N SER A 150 -4.50 11.13 26.44
CA SER A 150 -5.25 10.81 27.66
C SER A 150 -6.63 10.33 27.26
N ILE A 151 -6.92 9.08 27.61
CA ILE A 151 -8.24 8.47 27.45
C ILE A 151 -8.77 8.24 28.87
N SER A 152 -9.91 8.84 29.19
CA SER A 152 -10.54 8.69 30.50
C SER A 152 -11.63 7.63 30.44
N PHE A 153 -11.62 6.73 31.40
CA PHE A 153 -12.68 5.74 31.63
C PHE A 153 -13.52 6.16 32.83
N ARG A 154 -14.81 5.93 32.77
CA ARG A 154 -15.66 6.06 33.95
C ARG A 154 -15.30 4.97 34.96
N SER A 155 -15.48 5.28 36.24
CA SER A 155 -15.17 4.32 37.30
C SER A 155 -15.93 3.00 37.11
N GLY A 156 -15.17 1.90 37.00
CA GLY A 156 -15.73 0.56 36.79
C GLY A 156 -16.05 0.21 35.32
N GLU A 157 -15.83 1.12 34.36
CA GLU A 157 -15.99 0.85 32.92
C GLU A 157 -14.63 0.58 32.26
N PHE A 158 -14.63 -0.35 31.30
CA PHE A 158 -13.46 -0.72 30.49
C PHE A 158 -13.72 -0.57 28.99
N GLN A 159 -14.92 -0.15 28.61
CA GLN A 159 -15.27 0.10 27.20
C GLN A 159 -14.93 1.53 26.83
N LEU A 160 -14.45 1.68 25.60
CA LEU A 160 -14.19 3.01 25.03
C LEU A 160 -15.54 3.71 24.76
N ASP A 161 -15.73 4.87 25.38
CA ASP A 161 -16.86 5.74 25.07
C ASP A 161 -16.65 6.46 23.72
N GLU A 162 -17.65 7.18 23.27
CA GLU A 162 -17.60 7.88 21.96
C GLU A 162 -16.50 8.96 21.93
N ASN A 163 -16.19 9.59 23.07
CA ASN A 163 -15.11 10.56 23.16
C ASN A 163 -13.73 9.88 23.06
N ALA A 164 -13.55 8.73 23.72
CA ALA A 164 -12.32 7.94 23.62
C ALA A 164 -12.09 7.44 22.20
N LYS A 165 -13.14 6.94 21.54
CA LYS A 165 -13.09 6.55 20.12
C LYS A 165 -12.73 7.73 19.23
N TYR A 166 -13.38 8.88 19.43
CA TYR A 166 -13.07 10.11 18.68
C TYR A 166 -11.61 10.54 18.83
N ILE A 167 -11.05 10.50 20.05
CA ILE A 167 -9.64 10.83 20.31
C ILE A 167 -8.73 9.86 19.54
N ILE A 168 -9.01 8.55 19.60
CA ILE A 168 -8.24 7.52 18.89
C ILE A 168 -8.30 7.78 17.38
N ASP A 169 -9.49 7.95 16.83
CA ASP A 169 -9.70 8.16 15.39
C ASP A 169 -9.04 9.44 14.87
N LYS A 170 -8.97 10.48 15.68
CA LYS A 170 -8.34 11.76 15.30
C LYS A 170 -6.83 11.75 15.41
N GLU A 171 -6.28 10.99 16.34
CA GLU A 171 -4.88 11.09 16.71
C GLU A 171 -4.02 9.94 16.16
N PHE A 172 -4.64 8.81 15.79
CA PHE A 172 -3.96 7.62 15.26
C PHE A 172 -4.25 7.33 13.79
N VAL A 173 -5.05 8.15 13.11
CA VAL A 173 -5.37 7.97 11.69
C VAL A 173 -4.60 8.95 10.81
#